data_30ff8f1a80ce62ccaf5672e400e11bbe
#
_entry.id   30ff8f1a80ce62ccaf5672e400e11bbe
#
_cell.length_a   1.000
_cell.length_b   1.000
_cell.length_c   1.000
_cell.angle_alpha   90.00
_cell.angle_beta   90.00
_cell.angle_gamma   90.00
#
_symmetry.space_group_name_H-M   'P 1'
#
loop_
_entity.id
_entity.type
_entity.pdbx_description
1 polymer ?
#
loop_
_entity_poly.entity_id
_entity_poly.type
_entity_poly.pdbx_seq_one_letter_code
_entity_poly.pdbx_strand_id
1 'polypeptide(L)'
;MKTGIGAWELDNGTTALTRVAGLGVGWYYTWKSQPLRGTAAPEFIPMVWSAAGPFTGLPGKTVLGFNEPDNKKQANMSVSTATTQWRKLTSQPKLRLGSPAPTQGQTFGANAWLTKFLAVNHACFVAAHFYSPDLSVEGLRRFLLSTYAAHGLPIWLTEWAGVIPETWTTNVPAFTMSQQAQFFIDAALMMETLPFVERHAWFAAFGGGDGWNLNCHAIETDGTLTPVGLAIRQIAAGY
;
A
#
# COMPACT_ATOMS: atom_id res chain seq x y z
N MET A 1 6.83 -7.42 -11.93
CA MET A 1 7.55 -6.30 -11.26
C MET A 1 6.95 -6.12 -9.86
N LYS A 2 7.79 -6.04 -8.82
CA LYS A 2 7.32 -5.87 -7.43
C LYS A 2 6.87 -4.44 -7.13
N THR A 3 7.52 -3.45 -7.74
CA THR A 3 7.31 -2.02 -7.46
C THR A 3 5.98 -1.50 -7.98
N GLY A 4 5.21 -0.90 -7.10
CA GLY A 4 3.95 -0.24 -7.35
C GLY A 4 3.83 1.08 -6.58
N ILE A 5 2.65 1.71 -6.65
CA ILE A 5 2.38 2.97 -5.99
C ILE A 5 0.92 3.15 -5.63
N GLY A 6 0.64 3.77 -4.48
CA GLY A 6 -0.68 4.29 -4.15
C GLY A 6 -0.92 5.62 -4.85
N ALA A 7 -2.08 5.82 -5.47
CA ALA A 7 -2.39 7.02 -6.22
C ALA A 7 -3.88 7.40 -6.13
N TRP A 8 -4.22 8.64 -6.38
CA TRP A 8 -5.59 9.14 -6.43
C TRP A 8 -5.81 10.05 -7.65
N GLU A 9 -7.07 10.31 -7.98
CA GLU A 9 -7.41 11.25 -9.05
C GLU A 9 -6.96 12.67 -8.70
N LEU A 10 -6.41 13.35 -9.68
CA LEU A 10 -6.21 14.78 -9.65
C LEU A 10 -7.45 15.48 -10.25
N ASP A 11 -7.77 16.68 -9.79
CA ASP A 11 -9.02 17.40 -10.12
C ASP A 11 -9.31 17.57 -11.62
N ASN A 12 -8.31 17.37 -12.49
CA ASN A 12 -8.39 17.60 -13.92
C ASN A 12 -8.50 16.33 -14.80
N GLY A 13 -8.90 15.19 -14.24
CA GLY A 13 -9.31 14.04 -15.05
C GLY A 13 -8.17 13.10 -15.47
N THR A 14 -7.75 13.04 -16.71
CA THR A 14 -6.92 11.95 -17.27
C THR A 14 -5.43 12.02 -16.95
N THR A 15 -4.94 13.05 -16.30
CA THR A 15 -3.50 13.27 -16.10
C THR A 15 -2.88 12.37 -15.03
N ALA A 16 -3.64 11.97 -14.02
CA ALA A 16 -3.12 11.16 -12.91
C ALA A 16 -2.54 9.82 -13.39
N LEU A 17 -3.27 9.06 -14.20
CA LEU A 17 -2.79 7.77 -14.71
C LEU A 17 -1.58 7.91 -15.63
N THR A 18 -1.54 8.93 -16.50
CA THR A 18 -0.41 9.20 -17.38
C THR A 18 0.85 9.52 -16.56
N ARG A 19 0.71 10.31 -15.49
CA ARG A 19 1.82 10.63 -14.58
C ARG A 19 2.32 9.39 -13.83
N VAL A 20 1.41 8.58 -13.30
CA VAL A 20 1.75 7.30 -12.64
C VAL A 20 2.47 6.36 -13.62
N ALA A 21 2.01 6.26 -14.87
CA ALA A 21 2.67 5.47 -15.91
C ALA A 21 4.10 5.96 -16.20
N GLY A 22 4.35 7.26 -16.10
CA GLY A 22 5.69 7.86 -16.25
C GLY A 22 6.71 7.45 -15.18
N LEU A 23 6.26 6.88 -14.06
CA LEU A 23 7.14 6.27 -13.05
C LEU A 23 7.68 4.90 -13.47
N GLY A 24 7.08 4.23 -14.46
CA GLY A 24 7.47 2.89 -14.88
C GLY A 24 7.07 1.77 -13.93
N VAL A 25 6.25 2.04 -12.91
CA VAL A 25 5.78 1.03 -11.94
C VAL A 25 4.94 -0.06 -12.61
N GLY A 26 4.98 -1.29 -12.08
CA GLY A 26 4.22 -2.41 -12.64
C GLY A 26 2.74 -2.40 -12.27
N TRP A 27 2.39 -1.75 -11.17
CA TRP A 27 1.03 -1.74 -10.66
C TRP A 27 0.74 -0.50 -9.80
N TYR A 28 -0.56 -0.22 -9.62
CA TYR A 28 -1.02 0.83 -8.71
C TYR A 28 -2.38 0.47 -8.10
N TYR A 29 -2.76 1.16 -7.05
CA TYR A 29 -4.10 1.10 -6.45
C TYR A 29 -4.52 2.51 -5.99
N THR A 30 -5.80 2.67 -5.67
CA THR A 30 -6.41 4.00 -5.43
C THR A 30 -7.16 4.09 -4.11
N TRP A 31 -7.01 3.15 -3.21
CA TRP A 31 -7.89 2.97 -2.02
C TRP A 31 -9.37 2.84 -2.39
N LYS A 32 -9.66 2.61 -3.66
CA LYS A 32 -11.02 2.44 -4.21
C LYS A 32 -11.09 1.18 -5.07
N SER A 33 -12.31 0.80 -5.40
CA SER A 33 -12.59 -0.29 -6.34
C SER A 33 -12.45 0.13 -7.82
N GLN A 34 -12.25 1.42 -8.10
CA GLN A 34 -12.19 1.98 -9.45
C GLN A 34 -10.77 2.45 -9.79
N PRO A 35 -10.31 2.22 -11.03
CA PRO A 35 -9.03 2.73 -11.51
C PRO A 35 -9.04 4.25 -11.67
N LEU A 36 -7.85 4.82 -11.81
CA LEU A 36 -7.66 6.18 -12.33
C LEU A 36 -8.21 6.25 -13.76
N ARG A 37 -8.70 7.42 -14.16
CA ARG A 37 -9.20 7.65 -15.53
C ARG A 37 -8.05 7.59 -16.53
N GLY A 38 -8.30 6.94 -17.65
CA GLY A 38 -7.32 6.81 -18.74
C GLY A 38 -7.13 5.37 -19.19
N THR A 39 -6.19 5.15 -20.12
CA THR A 39 -5.94 3.85 -20.77
C THR A 39 -4.50 3.38 -20.70
N ALA A 40 -3.65 4.01 -19.89
CA ALA A 40 -2.25 3.62 -19.75
C ALA A 40 -2.09 2.38 -18.86
N ALA A 41 -1.08 1.54 -19.13
CA ALA A 41 -0.51 0.62 -18.14
C ALA A 41 0.22 1.45 -17.08
N PRO A 42 0.18 1.18 -15.81
CA PRO A 42 0.35 -0.09 -15.11
C PRO A 42 -0.93 -0.83 -14.71
N GLU A 43 -0.77 -2.05 -14.18
CA GLU A 43 -1.87 -2.87 -13.67
C GLU A 43 -2.59 -2.18 -12.51
N PHE A 44 -3.92 -2.04 -12.63
CA PHE A 44 -4.75 -1.56 -11.52
C PHE A 44 -5.16 -2.71 -10.60
N ILE A 45 -5.01 -2.51 -9.29
CA ILE A 45 -5.48 -3.43 -8.25
C ILE A 45 -6.58 -2.76 -7.44
N PRO A 46 -7.84 -3.22 -7.55
CA PRO A 46 -8.94 -2.68 -6.77
C PRO A 46 -8.81 -2.99 -5.28
N MET A 47 -9.32 -2.09 -4.45
CA MET A 47 -9.45 -2.28 -3.01
C MET A 47 -10.91 -2.22 -2.58
N VAL A 48 -11.31 -3.11 -1.69
CA VAL A 48 -12.55 -2.98 -0.91
C VAL A 48 -12.19 -2.33 0.42
N TRP A 49 -12.29 -1.01 0.47
CA TRP A 49 -11.75 -0.19 1.56
C TRP A 49 -12.39 -0.48 2.92
N SER A 50 -13.71 -0.74 2.98
CA SER A 50 -14.44 -0.93 4.23
C SER A 50 -15.67 -1.84 4.09
N ALA A 51 -16.48 -1.93 5.14
CA ALA A 51 -17.75 -2.62 5.16
C ALA A 51 -18.78 -2.11 4.15
N ALA A 52 -18.60 -0.91 3.60
CA ALA A 52 -19.50 -0.33 2.59
C ALA A 52 -19.38 -1.00 1.21
N GLY A 53 -18.30 -1.73 0.93
CA GLY A 53 -18.07 -2.36 -0.38
C GLY A 53 -17.50 -1.39 -1.41
N PRO A 54 -17.68 -1.65 -2.71
CA PRO A 54 -18.46 -2.76 -3.31
C PRO A 54 -17.79 -4.13 -3.15
N PHE A 55 -18.58 -5.18 -3.14
CA PHE A 55 -18.11 -6.57 -3.01
C PHE A 55 -18.23 -7.38 -4.31
N THR A 56 -18.85 -6.79 -5.35
CA THR A 56 -19.08 -7.39 -6.67
C THR A 56 -18.73 -6.38 -7.76
N GLY A 57 -18.53 -6.86 -8.99
CA GLY A 57 -18.20 -5.99 -10.13
C GLY A 57 -16.80 -5.37 -10.02
N LEU A 58 -15.91 -5.98 -9.23
CA LEU A 58 -14.53 -5.51 -9.07
C LEU A 58 -13.74 -5.83 -10.36
N PRO A 59 -12.95 -4.89 -10.88
CA PRO A 59 -12.10 -5.15 -12.02
C PRO A 59 -10.93 -6.07 -11.64
N GLY A 60 -10.49 -6.90 -12.59
CA GLY A 60 -9.34 -7.78 -12.39
C GLY A 60 -9.65 -9.03 -11.56
N LYS A 61 -8.57 -9.73 -11.19
CA LYS A 61 -8.65 -11.00 -10.43
C LYS A 61 -8.05 -10.89 -9.03
N THR A 62 -7.21 -9.90 -8.79
CA THR A 62 -6.59 -9.65 -7.48
C THR A 62 -7.27 -8.45 -6.82
N VAL A 63 -7.59 -8.55 -5.55
CA VAL A 63 -8.31 -7.51 -4.80
C VAL A 63 -7.62 -7.32 -3.44
N LEU A 64 -7.38 -6.08 -3.06
CA LEU A 64 -6.94 -5.70 -1.72
C LEU A 64 -8.14 -5.67 -0.77
N GLY A 65 -7.92 -6.13 0.45
CA GLY A 65 -8.91 -6.12 1.52
C GLY A 65 -9.07 -4.75 2.20
N PHE A 66 -9.72 -4.75 3.35
CA PHE A 66 -10.09 -3.55 4.10
C PHE A 66 -8.87 -2.76 4.56
N ASN A 67 -8.97 -1.43 4.48
CA ASN A 67 -7.90 -0.51 4.85
C ASN A 67 -7.93 -0.18 6.34
N GLU A 68 -6.87 -0.45 7.06
CA GLU A 68 -6.69 -0.19 8.49
C GLU A 68 -7.95 -0.41 9.34
N PRO A 69 -8.50 -1.63 9.33
CA PRO A 69 -9.79 -1.90 9.99
C PRO A 69 -9.74 -1.71 11.51
N ASP A 70 -8.58 -1.78 12.13
CA ASP A 70 -8.34 -1.53 13.55
C ASP A 70 -8.36 -0.04 13.93
N ASN A 71 -8.22 0.85 12.94
CA ASN A 71 -8.13 2.29 13.13
C ASN A 71 -9.52 2.94 13.05
N LYS A 72 -9.94 3.63 14.10
CA LYS A 72 -11.24 4.32 14.19
C LYS A 72 -11.44 5.42 13.15
N LYS A 73 -10.35 5.99 12.61
CA LYS A 73 -10.38 7.02 11.57
C LYS A 73 -10.33 6.44 10.15
N GLN A 74 -10.20 5.11 10.01
CA GLN A 74 -10.12 4.39 8.76
C GLN A 74 -11.33 3.46 8.60
N ALA A 75 -11.18 2.28 8.08
CA ALA A 75 -12.33 1.38 7.87
C ALA A 75 -13.10 1.01 9.15
N ASN A 76 -12.49 1.13 10.31
CA ASN A 76 -13.12 0.97 11.64
C ASN A 76 -14.01 -0.28 11.75
N MET A 77 -13.40 -1.43 11.65
CA MET A 77 -14.10 -2.72 11.63
C MET A 77 -13.59 -3.65 12.73
N SER A 78 -14.47 -4.20 13.51
CA SER A 78 -14.11 -5.34 14.36
C SER A 78 -13.75 -6.56 13.49
N VAL A 79 -13.00 -7.50 14.02
CA VAL A 79 -12.70 -8.78 13.34
C VAL A 79 -14.01 -9.48 12.94
N SER A 80 -15.02 -9.48 13.80
CA SER A 80 -16.33 -10.10 13.51
C SER A 80 -17.03 -9.41 12.34
N THR A 81 -17.08 -8.07 12.34
CA THR A 81 -17.65 -7.31 11.22
C THR A 81 -16.90 -7.60 9.92
N ALA A 82 -15.56 -7.56 9.97
CA ALA A 82 -14.72 -7.84 8.82
C ALA A 82 -14.96 -9.27 8.28
N THR A 83 -15.03 -10.27 9.16
CA THR A 83 -15.32 -11.67 8.78
C THR A 83 -16.68 -11.79 8.09
N THR A 84 -17.72 -11.11 8.59
CA THR A 84 -19.04 -11.12 7.95
C THR A 84 -19.00 -10.52 6.54
N GLN A 85 -18.31 -9.41 6.34
CA GLN A 85 -18.19 -8.78 5.02
C GLN A 85 -17.24 -9.57 4.10
N TRP A 86 -16.18 -10.18 4.66
CA TRP A 86 -15.21 -10.98 3.91
C TRP A 86 -15.84 -12.14 3.15
N ARG A 87 -16.87 -12.76 3.72
CA ARG A 87 -17.63 -13.83 3.07
C ARG A 87 -18.22 -13.42 1.73
N LYS A 88 -18.55 -12.15 1.54
CA LYS A 88 -19.05 -11.63 0.26
C LYS A 88 -17.96 -11.62 -0.81
N LEU A 89 -16.69 -11.41 -0.43
CA LEU A 89 -15.55 -11.50 -1.35
C LEU A 89 -15.18 -12.96 -1.63
N THR A 90 -15.11 -13.81 -0.60
CA THR A 90 -14.76 -15.22 -0.77
C THR A 90 -15.82 -16.02 -1.54
N SER A 91 -17.06 -15.53 -1.60
CA SER A 91 -18.10 -16.12 -2.46
C SER A 91 -17.92 -15.80 -3.95
N GLN A 92 -17.06 -14.85 -4.30
CA GLN A 92 -16.76 -14.51 -5.70
C GLN A 92 -15.76 -15.54 -6.26
N PRO A 93 -16.07 -16.22 -7.37
CA PRO A 93 -15.17 -17.21 -7.94
C PRO A 93 -13.90 -16.56 -8.51
N LYS A 94 -12.78 -17.25 -8.33
CA LYS A 94 -11.49 -16.92 -8.97
C LYS A 94 -10.82 -15.62 -8.50
N LEU A 95 -11.26 -14.99 -7.42
CA LEU A 95 -10.55 -13.85 -6.85
C LEU A 95 -9.33 -14.31 -6.03
N ARG A 96 -8.21 -13.64 -6.25
CA ARG A 96 -7.02 -13.68 -5.40
C ARG A 96 -7.11 -12.55 -4.38
N LEU A 97 -7.46 -12.88 -3.15
CA LEU A 97 -7.75 -11.90 -2.11
C LEU A 97 -6.51 -11.62 -1.25
N GLY A 98 -6.10 -10.36 -1.19
CA GLY A 98 -5.19 -9.86 -0.15
C GLY A 98 -5.93 -9.65 1.15
N SER A 99 -5.31 -9.96 2.27
CA SER A 99 -5.90 -9.70 3.58
C SER A 99 -6.29 -8.24 3.75
N PRO A 100 -7.13 -7.87 4.71
CA PRO A 100 -7.13 -6.51 5.24
C PRO A 100 -5.71 -6.10 5.63
N ALA A 101 -5.38 -4.82 5.45
CA ALA A 101 -4.12 -4.23 5.88
C ALA A 101 -4.37 -3.41 7.15
N PRO A 102 -4.11 -3.94 8.36
CA PRO A 102 -4.25 -3.17 9.59
C PRO A 102 -3.10 -2.17 9.75
N THR A 103 -3.22 -1.29 10.76
CA THR A 103 -2.07 -0.48 11.17
C THR A 103 -0.86 -1.36 11.53
N GLN A 104 0.33 -0.82 11.37
CA GLN A 104 1.60 -1.58 11.51
C GLN A 104 1.67 -2.44 12.77
N GLY A 105 1.26 -1.90 13.94
CA GLY A 105 1.29 -2.61 15.21
C GLY A 105 0.24 -3.72 15.37
N GLN A 106 -0.68 -3.87 14.43
CA GLN A 106 -1.75 -4.86 14.43
C GLN A 106 -1.59 -5.93 13.34
N THR A 107 -0.40 -6.00 12.72
CA THR A 107 -0.09 -6.94 11.64
C THR A 107 0.25 -8.34 12.16
N PHE A 108 1.01 -8.46 13.25
CA PHE A 108 1.40 -9.75 13.83
C PHE A 108 1.46 -9.68 15.37
N GLY A 109 1.55 -10.85 16.00
CA GLY A 109 1.45 -11.04 17.45
C GLY A 109 0.12 -11.67 17.84
N ALA A 110 0.08 -12.39 18.95
CA ALA A 110 -1.07 -13.23 19.36
C ALA A 110 -2.39 -12.45 19.48
N ASN A 111 -2.33 -11.19 19.85
CA ASN A 111 -3.50 -10.32 20.03
C ASN A 111 -3.74 -9.36 18.86
N ALA A 112 -2.89 -9.35 17.85
CA ALA A 112 -3.00 -8.46 16.71
C ALA A 112 -4.30 -8.69 15.93
N TRP A 113 -4.84 -7.63 15.37
CA TRP A 113 -6.10 -7.67 14.62
C TRP A 113 -6.01 -8.66 13.44
N LEU A 114 -4.91 -8.61 12.67
CA LEU A 114 -4.73 -9.48 11.51
C LEU A 114 -4.59 -10.95 11.90
N THR A 115 -3.86 -11.24 12.97
CA THR A 115 -3.72 -12.62 13.47
C THR A 115 -5.08 -13.20 13.83
N LYS A 116 -5.93 -12.45 14.54
CA LYS A 116 -7.29 -12.88 14.86
C LYS A 116 -8.17 -13.04 13.61
N PHE A 117 -7.99 -12.16 12.63
CA PHE A 117 -8.74 -12.25 11.38
C PHE A 117 -8.36 -13.50 10.57
N LEU A 118 -7.07 -13.75 10.39
CA LEU A 118 -6.56 -14.89 9.62
C LEU A 118 -6.77 -16.25 10.34
N ALA A 119 -6.99 -16.25 11.64
CA ALA A 119 -7.35 -17.47 12.38
C ALA A 119 -8.71 -18.05 11.94
N VAL A 120 -9.59 -17.24 11.37
CA VAL A 120 -10.97 -17.64 10.97
C VAL A 120 -11.31 -17.32 9.51
N ASN A 121 -10.39 -16.69 8.78
CA ASN A 121 -10.57 -16.33 7.37
C ASN A 121 -9.34 -16.74 6.56
N HIS A 122 -9.55 -17.05 5.28
CA HIS A 122 -8.47 -17.30 4.33
C HIS A 122 -8.19 -16.06 3.47
N ALA A 123 -6.90 -15.76 3.27
CA ALA A 123 -6.40 -14.80 2.29
C ALA A 123 -5.26 -15.44 1.48
N CYS A 124 -5.02 -14.96 0.26
CA CYS A 124 -3.97 -15.51 -0.60
C CYS A 124 -2.61 -14.86 -0.34
N PHE A 125 -2.60 -13.67 0.22
CA PHE A 125 -1.40 -12.93 0.64
C PHE A 125 -1.76 -11.95 1.76
N VAL A 126 -0.76 -11.55 2.53
CA VAL A 126 -0.88 -10.50 3.54
C VAL A 126 -0.68 -9.15 2.88
N ALA A 127 -1.66 -8.25 2.99
CA ALA A 127 -1.46 -6.83 2.76
C ALA A 127 -1.01 -6.17 4.07
N ALA A 128 0.03 -5.32 4.03
CA ALA A 128 0.61 -4.72 5.21
C ALA A 128 1.02 -3.26 4.97
N HIS A 129 1.07 -2.47 6.05
CA HIS A 129 1.55 -1.10 6.07
C HIS A 129 2.79 -0.99 6.95
N PHE A 130 3.76 -0.18 6.53
CA PHE A 130 4.97 0.10 7.31
C PHE A 130 5.41 1.55 7.15
N TYR A 131 5.32 2.33 8.20
CA TYR A 131 5.85 3.68 8.26
C TYR A 131 7.07 3.72 9.16
N SER A 132 8.23 4.04 8.57
CA SER A 132 9.50 4.04 9.28
C SER A 132 9.70 5.36 10.03
N PRO A 133 9.86 5.32 11.36
CA PRO A 133 10.11 6.54 12.12
C PRO A 133 11.57 7.03 12.04
N ASP A 134 12.48 6.24 11.47
CA ASP A 134 13.91 6.48 11.45
C ASP A 134 14.60 6.12 10.12
N LEU A 135 13.79 5.85 9.07
CA LEU A 135 14.26 5.38 7.75
C LEU A 135 15.08 4.07 7.82
N SER A 136 14.81 3.23 8.80
CA SER A 136 15.55 1.99 9.02
C SER A 136 15.13 0.90 8.03
N VAL A 137 16.01 0.57 7.09
CA VAL A 137 15.84 -0.58 6.18
C VAL A 137 15.82 -1.90 6.97
N GLU A 138 16.66 -2.01 8.01
CA GLU A 138 16.67 -3.19 8.88
C GLU A 138 15.39 -3.28 9.73
N GLY A 139 14.81 -2.16 10.13
CA GLY A 139 13.49 -2.10 10.77
C GLY A 139 12.39 -2.67 9.87
N LEU A 140 12.36 -2.25 8.61
CA LEU A 140 11.45 -2.80 7.59
C LEU A 140 11.71 -4.30 7.37
N ARG A 141 12.97 -4.70 7.22
CA ARG A 141 13.33 -6.11 7.02
C ARG A 141 12.82 -6.99 8.15
N ARG A 142 13.04 -6.59 9.41
CA ARG A 142 12.52 -7.31 10.58
C ARG A 142 10.99 -7.39 10.60
N PHE A 143 10.31 -6.29 10.25
CA PHE A 143 8.85 -6.27 10.14
C PHE A 143 8.36 -7.30 9.11
N LEU A 144 8.94 -7.34 7.92
CA LEU A 144 8.58 -8.29 6.86
C LEU A 144 8.84 -9.74 7.25
N LEU A 145 10.01 -10.02 7.86
CA LEU A 145 10.34 -11.36 8.37
C LEU A 145 9.38 -11.81 9.47
N SER A 146 9.04 -10.94 10.41
CA SER A 146 8.09 -11.25 11.48
C SER A 146 6.68 -11.48 10.95
N THR A 147 6.26 -10.68 9.97
CA THR A 147 4.96 -10.85 9.29
C THR A 147 4.89 -12.20 8.57
N TYR A 148 5.94 -12.55 7.83
CA TYR A 148 6.02 -13.83 7.13
C TYR A 148 6.07 -15.02 8.11
N ALA A 149 6.86 -14.92 9.17
CA ALA A 149 6.94 -15.96 10.20
C ALA A 149 5.60 -16.18 10.92
N ALA A 150 4.81 -15.12 11.10
CA ALA A 150 3.52 -15.20 11.79
C ALA A 150 2.41 -15.82 10.91
N HIS A 151 2.42 -15.58 9.60
CA HIS A 151 1.28 -15.93 8.74
C HIS A 151 1.60 -16.94 7.64
N GLY A 152 2.87 -17.14 7.27
CA GLY A 152 3.28 -18.09 6.22
C GLY A 152 2.77 -17.76 4.82
N LEU A 153 2.26 -16.54 4.59
CA LEU A 153 1.69 -16.10 3.34
C LEU A 153 2.62 -15.09 2.63
N PRO A 154 2.61 -15.03 1.29
CA PRO A 154 3.28 -13.96 0.57
C PRO A 154 2.84 -12.58 1.07
N ILE A 155 3.72 -11.58 0.99
CA ILE A 155 3.45 -10.22 1.47
C ILE A 155 3.36 -9.24 0.31
N TRP A 156 2.32 -8.40 0.33
CA TRP A 156 2.21 -7.18 -0.42
C TRP A 156 2.30 -6.01 0.57
N LEU A 157 3.39 -5.28 0.56
CA LEU A 157 3.55 -4.08 1.38
C LEU A 157 2.84 -2.92 0.67
N THR A 158 1.58 -2.70 0.99
CA THR A 158 0.70 -1.81 0.23
C THR A 158 0.86 -0.34 0.56
N GLU A 159 1.39 -0.01 1.73
CA GLU A 159 1.79 1.35 2.10
C GLU A 159 3.11 1.32 2.84
N TRP A 160 4.06 2.16 2.41
CA TRP A 160 5.29 2.38 3.16
C TRP A 160 5.98 3.68 2.78
N ALA A 161 6.55 4.36 3.77
CA ALA A 161 7.34 5.58 3.65
C ALA A 161 8.08 5.85 4.96
N GLY A 162 8.92 6.87 4.97
CA GLY A 162 9.49 7.44 6.20
C GLY A 162 8.51 8.44 6.81
N VAL A 163 7.93 8.11 7.96
CA VAL A 163 6.98 8.99 8.68
C VAL A 163 7.11 8.76 10.19
N ILE A 164 7.25 9.81 10.96
CA ILE A 164 7.12 9.74 12.41
C ILE A 164 5.67 10.00 12.83
N PRO A 165 5.19 9.45 13.97
CA PRO A 165 3.80 9.61 14.41
C PRO A 165 3.34 11.06 14.53
N GLU A 166 4.22 11.96 14.96
CA GLU A 166 3.94 13.39 15.14
C GLU A 166 3.61 14.10 13.81
N THR A 167 4.18 13.66 12.70
CA THR A 167 3.92 14.24 11.37
C THR A 167 2.43 14.19 11.00
N TRP A 168 1.73 13.13 11.40
CA TRP A 168 0.29 12.98 11.14
C TRP A 168 -0.59 14.05 11.81
N THR A 169 -0.07 14.69 12.86
CA THR A 169 -0.80 15.72 13.62
C THR A 169 -0.26 17.13 13.38
N THR A 170 1.04 17.26 13.19
CA THR A 170 1.71 18.57 13.01
C THR A 170 1.77 19.00 11.56
N ASN A 171 1.65 18.07 10.62
CA ASN A 171 1.87 18.29 9.19
C ASN A 171 3.28 18.83 8.84
N VAL A 172 4.25 18.54 9.70
CA VAL A 172 5.66 18.92 9.50
C VAL A 172 6.43 17.65 9.10
N PRO A 173 7.05 17.62 7.90
CA PRO A 173 7.81 16.46 7.45
C PRO A 173 9.01 16.20 8.36
N ALA A 174 9.19 14.94 8.76
CA ALA A 174 10.35 14.52 9.55
C ALA A 174 11.62 14.36 8.71
N PHE A 175 11.45 14.09 7.41
CA PHE A 175 12.54 13.76 6.50
C PHE A 175 12.47 14.62 5.23
N THR A 176 13.63 14.88 4.64
CA THR A 176 13.73 15.48 3.31
C THR A 176 13.35 14.48 2.22
N MET A 177 12.96 14.96 1.04
CA MET A 177 12.69 14.09 -0.11
C MET A 177 13.91 13.27 -0.54
N SER A 178 15.13 13.80 -0.39
CA SER A 178 16.35 13.06 -0.69
C SER A 178 16.59 11.90 0.28
N GLN A 179 16.28 12.09 1.56
CA GLN A 179 16.35 11.00 2.56
C GLN A 179 15.28 9.93 2.27
N GLN A 180 14.07 10.33 1.92
CA GLN A 180 13.01 9.42 1.49
C GLN A 180 13.41 8.62 0.24
N ALA A 181 14.01 9.30 -0.75
CA ALA A 181 14.47 8.67 -1.98
C ALA A 181 15.56 7.61 -1.72
N GLN A 182 16.54 7.92 -0.86
CA GLN A 182 17.58 6.97 -0.49
C GLN A 182 16.99 5.77 0.28
N PHE A 183 16.10 6.03 1.24
CA PHE A 183 15.39 4.96 1.96
C PHE A 183 14.59 4.08 0.99
N PHE A 184 13.92 4.67 -0.01
CA PHE A 184 13.20 3.91 -1.03
C PHE A 184 14.15 2.97 -1.80
N ILE A 185 15.29 3.47 -2.31
CA ILE A 185 16.26 2.67 -3.07
C ILE A 185 16.75 1.48 -2.23
N ASP A 186 17.27 1.76 -1.05
CA ASP A 186 17.87 0.74 -0.19
C ASP A 186 16.86 -0.32 0.26
N ALA A 187 15.66 0.12 0.62
CA ALA A 187 14.57 -0.76 1.03
C ALA A 187 14.01 -1.59 -0.15
N ALA A 188 13.85 -1.00 -1.33
CA ALA A 188 13.40 -1.74 -2.51
C ALA A 188 14.39 -2.83 -2.91
N LEU A 189 15.70 -2.51 -2.94
CA LEU A 189 16.75 -3.49 -3.19
C LEU A 189 16.77 -4.61 -2.14
N MET A 190 16.59 -4.28 -0.88
CA MET A 190 16.46 -5.28 0.19
C MET A 190 15.23 -6.17 -0.04
N MET A 191 14.08 -5.61 -0.39
CA MET A 191 12.85 -6.39 -0.65
C MET A 191 12.97 -7.30 -1.88
N GLU A 192 13.81 -6.97 -2.88
CA GLU A 192 14.09 -7.88 -4.00
C GLU A 192 14.78 -9.16 -3.53
N THR A 193 15.56 -9.12 -2.44
CA THR A 193 16.20 -10.31 -1.86
C THR A 193 15.26 -11.21 -1.06
N LEU A 194 14.01 -10.77 -0.80
CA LEU A 194 13.02 -11.51 -0.02
C LEU A 194 11.98 -12.14 -0.96
N PRO A 195 12.05 -13.47 -1.21
CA PRO A 195 11.18 -14.12 -2.19
C PRO A 195 9.69 -14.12 -1.79
N PHE A 196 9.40 -14.00 -0.50
CA PHE A 196 8.03 -13.92 0.02
C PHE A 196 7.41 -12.51 -0.08
N VAL A 197 8.18 -11.47 -0.38
CA VAL A 197 7.66 -10.15 -0.73
C VAL A 197 7.36 -10.17 -2.22
N GLU A 198 6.08 -10.30 -2.58
CA GLU A 198 5.67 -10.34 -3.99
C GLU A 198 5.56 -8.95 -4.60
N ARG A 199 5.02 -7.98 -3.83
CA ARG A 199 4.80 -6.60 -4.30
C ARG A 199 4.98 -5.60 -3.16
N HIS A 200 5.34 -4.37 -3.52
CA HIS A 200 5.31 -3.24 -2.60
C HIS A 200 4.82 -1.98 -3.33
N ALA A 201 4.12 -1.10 -2.64
CA ALA A 201 3.65 0.18 -3.16
C ALA A 201 4.06 1.31 -2.23
N TRP A 202 4.79 2.28 -2.77
CA TRP A 202 5.17 3.47 -2.04
C TRP A 202 3.97 4.37 -1.75
N PHE A 203 3.97 5.03 -0.60
CA PHE A 203 2.98 6.04 -0.22
C PHE A 203 3.57 7.44 -0.38
N ALA A 204 3.22 8.24 -1.44
CA ALA A 204 2.30 7.93 -2.50
C ALA A 204 2.73 8.64 -3.81
N ALA A 205 1.91 8.53 -4.87
CA ALA A 205 2.22 9.19 -6.15
C ALA A 205 2.23 10.70 -6.02
N PHE A 206 1.23 11.28 -5.36
CA PHE A 206 1.01 12.73 -5.28
C PHE A 206 1.05 13.21 -3.83
N GLY A 207 1.46 14.48 -3.62
CA GLY A 207 1.39 15.14 -2.33
C GLY A 207 0.01 15.74 -2.06
N GLY A 208 -0.27 16.02 -0.79
CA GLY A 208 -1.40 16.86 -0.39
C GLY A 208 -2.80 16.25 -0.47
N GLY A 209 -2.94 14.95 -0.73
CA GLY A 209 -4.23 14.30 -0.95
C GLY A 209 -5.25 14.50 0.19
N ASP A 210 -4.80 14.46 1.43
CA ASP A 210 -5.63 14.74 2.61
C ASP A 210 -5.06 15.90 3.44
N GLY A 211 -4.31 16.81 2.80
CA GLY A 211 -3.64 17.92 3.46
C GLY A 211 -2.34 17.54 4.17
N TRP A 212 -1.86 16.31 4.01
CA TRP A 212 -0.60 15.88 4.62
C TRP A 212 0.63 16.31 3.81
N ASN A 213 1.61 16.87 4.51
CA ASN A 213 2.92 17.18 3.96
C ASN A 213 3.95 16.20 4.55
N LEU A 214 4.20 15.09 3.87
CA LEU A 214 5.08 14.03 4.34
C LEU A 214 6.46 14.02 3.64
N ASN A 215 6.66 14.87 2.62
CA ASN A 215 7.86 14.84 1.77
C ASN A 215 8.17 13.45 1.18
N CYS A 216 7.15 12.66 0.87
CA CYS A 216 7.32 11.31 0.32
C CYS A 216 6.61 11.12 -1.03
N HIS A 217 5.96 12.14 -1.58
CA HIS A 217 5.30 12.03 -2.87
C HIS A 217 6.31 11.92 -4.02
N ALA A 218 5.90 11.17 -5.05
CA ALA A 218 6.76 10.89 -6.20
C ALA A 218 6.67 11.96 -7.30
N ILE A 219 5.55 12.66 -7.40
CA ILE A 219 5.21 13.54 -8.52
C ILE A 219 4.69 14.86 -7.99
N GLU A 220 5.27 15.98 -8.45
CA GLU A 220 4.83 17.33 -8.15
C GLU A 220 3.50 17.67 -8.85
N THR A 221 2.88 18.76 -8.42
CA THR A 221 1.60 19.24 -9.00
C THR A 221 1.69 19.60 -10.48
N ASP A 222 2.85 20.01 -10.96
CA ASP A 222 3.11 20.28 -12.38
C ASP A 222 3.44 19.01 -13.20
N GLY A 223 3.62 17.86 -12.54
CA GLY A 223 3.96 16.58 -13.14
C GLY A 223 5.44 16.25 -13.19
N THR A 224 6.32 17.12 -12.68
CA THR A 224 7.75 16.81 -12.55
C THR A 224 7.97 15.74 -11.49
N LEU A 225 9.01 14.92 -11.66
CA LEU A 225 9.36 13.89 -10.68
C LEU A 225 10.19 14.52 -9.55
N THR A 226 9.78 14.21 -8.32
CA THR A 226 10.58 14.51 -7.13
C THR A 226 11.81 13.59 -7.05
N PRO A 227 12.76 13.81 -6.14
CA PRO A 227 13.81 12.84 -5.85
C PRO A 227 13.28 11.43 -5.59
N VAL A 228 12.13 11.29 -4.89
CA VAL A 228 11.44 10.01 -4.66
C VAL A 228 10.93 9.41 -5.98
N GLY A 229 10.30 10.22 -6.83
CA GLY A 229 9.81 9.76 -8.14
C GLY A 229 10.94 9.29 -9.07
N LEU A 230 12.09 9.97 -9.04
CA LEU A 230 13.29 9.55 -9.77
C LEU A 230 13.82 8.20 -9.26
N ALA A 231 13.87 8.03 -7.93
CA ALA A 231 14.29 6.76 -7.31
C ALA A 231 13.33 5.61 -7.67
N ILE A 232 12.02 5.84 -7.63
CA ILE A 232 11.00 4.85 -8.03
C ILE A 232 11.21 4.45 -9.50
N ARG A 233 11.37 5.42 -10.39
CA ARG A 233 11.58 5.16 -11.83
C ARG A 233 12.88 4.39 -12.08
N GLN A 234 13.94 4.69 -11.36
CA GLN A 234 15.20 3.98 -11.45
C GLN A 234 15.04 2.49 -11.07
N ILE A 235 14.44 2.19 -9.94
CA ILE A 235 14.20 0.81 -9.49
C ILE A 235 13.22 0.09 -10.43
N ALA A 236 12.18 0.76 -10.89
CA ALA A 236 11.22 0.19 -11.84
C ALA A 236 11.83 -0.13 -13.22
N ALA A 237 12.87 0.57 -13.64
CA ALA A 237 13.58 0.29 -14.87
C ALA A 237 14.48 -0.96 -14.82
N GLY A 238 14.63 -1.58 -13.63
CA GLY A 238 15.39 -2.82 -13.45
C GLY A 238 16.85 -2.60 -13.08
N TYR A 239 17.17 -1.35 -12.66
CA TYR A 239 18.46 -0.95 -12.11
C TYR A 239 19.67 -1.40 -12.93
#